data_396fcdbe931057dcb5ea69ffc5c71e3a
#
_entry.id   396fcdbe931057dcb5ea69ffc5c71e3a
#
_cell.length_a   1.000
_cell.length_b   1.000
_cell.length_c   1.000
_cell.angle_alpha   90.00
_cell.angle_beta   90.00
_cell.angle_gamma   90.00
#
_symmetry.space_group_name_H-M   'P 1'
#
loop_
_entity.id
_entity.type
_entity.pdbx_description
1 polymer ?
#
loop_
_entity_poly.entity_id
_entity_poly.type
_entity_poly.pdbx_seq_one_letter_code
_entity_poly.pdbx_strand_id
1 'polypeptide(L)'
;MPADAVVVLGASVYADGTPSDILADRLEVACDLYKSGAARAIIVSGDNRTSHYNESDAMKAYCVELGVPSEDVYVDHAGNTTYESMWRARHVFGADRIIVATQAYHLYRAMFAADCLGMQVWGVPCDKGAYDNQRAYSIREVLARTKDFYAALLRLPVDTAGEAVSLNDSGDLT
;
A
#
# COMPACT_ATOMS: atom_id res chain seq x y z
N MET A 1 -15.05 -15.22 -2.23
CA MET A 1 -15.27 -13.90 -2.84
C MET A 1 -13.91 -13.21 -2.91
N PRO A 2 -13.58 -12.49 -3.98
CA PRO A 2 -12.33 -11.74 -4.08
C PRO A 2 -12.23 -10.69 -2.96
N ALA A 3 -10.99 -10.28 -2.64
CA ALA A 3 -10.76 -9.13 -1.78
C ALA A 3 -11.29 -7.85 -2.45
N ASP A 4 -11.54 -6.80 -1.65
CA ASP A 4 -11.99 -5.52 -2.18
C ASP A 4 -10.83 -4.82 -2.90
N ALA A 5 -9.62 -4.88 -2.32
CA ALA A 5 -8.41 -4.36 -2.96
C ALA A 5 -7.14 -5.10 -2.56
N VAL A 6 -6.10 -5.00 -3.39
CA VAL A 6 -4.71 -5.19 -2.99
C VAL A 6 -4.16 -3.83 -2.55
N VAL A 7 -3.62 -3.75 -1.35
CA VAL A 7 -2.96 -2.53 -0.84
C VAL A 7 -1.46 -2.68 -1.01
N VAL A 8 -0.87 -1.76 -1.78
CA VAL A 8 0.57 -1.68 -2.02
C VAL A 8 1.12 -0.49 -1.25
N LEU A 9 2.06 -0.75 -0.35
CA LEU A 9 2.74 0.29 0.42
C LEU A 9 3.97 0.79 -0.33
N GLY A 10 4.17 2.09 -0.36
CA GLY A 10 5.34 2.72 -0.96
C GLY A 10 6.67 2.25 -0.35
N ALA A 11 7.73 2.36 -1.12
CA ALA A 11 9.09 2.07 -0.69
C ALA A 11 10.05 3.18 -1.09
N SER A 12 10.23 3.39 -2.37
CA SER A 12 10.95 4.53 -2.97
C SER A 12 10.86 4.48 -4.49
N VAL A 13 11.09 5.63 -5.13
CA VAL A 13 11.30 5.76 -6.57
C VAL A 13 12.72 6.26 -6.83
N TYR A 14 13.30 5.88 -7.96
CA TYR A 14 14.59 6.39 -8.41
C TYR A 14 14.46 7.85 -8.89
N ALA A 15 15.59 8.52 -9.10
CA ALA A 15 15.63 9.92 -9.55
C ALA A 15 15.00 10.15 -10.93
N ASP A 16 14.88 9.12 -11.73
CA ASP A 16 14.22 9.14 -13.04
C ASP A 16 12.69 8.88 -12.95
N GLY A 17 12.15 8.68 -11.74
CA GLY A 17 10.74 8.41 -11.49
C GLY A 17 10.35 6.94 -11.60
N THR A 18 11.28 6.04 -11.88
CA THR A 18 10.97 4.60 -11.92
C THR A 18 10.90 4.01 -10.50
N PRO A 19 10.01 3.04 -10.25
CA PRO A 19 9.98 2.32 -8.97
C PRO A 19 11.32 1.66 -8.65
N SER A 20 11.76 1.71 -7.39
CA SER A 20 12.90 0.91 -6.93
C SER A 20 12.58 -0.59 -7.07
N ASP A 21 13.61 -1.45 -7.08
CA ASP A 21 13.43 -2.90 -7.21
C ASP A 21 12.46 -3.45 -6.16
N ILE A 22 12.56 -2.95 -4.92
CA ILE A 22 11.64 -3.31 -3.82
C ILE A 22 10.19 -2.91 -4.15
N LEU A 23 10.00 -1.72 -4.71
CA LEU A 23 8.67 -1.22 -5.05
C LEU A 23 8.12 -1.92 -6.29
N ALA A 24 8.95 -2.15 -7.31
CA ALA A 24 8.58 -2.89 -8.51
C ALA A 24 8.08 -4.30 -8.17
N ASP A 25 8.78 -5.04 -7.30
CA ASP A 25 8.34 -6.37 -6.85
C ASP A 25 6.96 -6.35 -6.17
N ARG A 26 6.66 -5.30 -5.38
CA ARG A 26 5.32 -5.13 -4.76
C ARG A 26 4.24 -4.91 -5.82
N LEU A 27 4.50 -4.03 -6.76
CA LEU A 27 3.56 -3.66 -7.81
C LEU A 27 3.28 -4.83 -8.76
N GLU A 28 4.32 -5.57 -9.15
CA GLU A 28 4.17 -6.76 -9.98
C GLU A 28 3.30 -7.84 -9.31
N VAL A 29 3.57 -8.14 -8.03
CA VAL A 29 2.75 -9.09 -7.26
C VAL A 29 1.30 -8.60 -7.13
N ALA A 30 1.09 -7.30 -6.90
CA ALA A 30 -0.25 -6.74 -6.80
C ALA A 30 -1.02 -6.83 -8.13
N CYS A 31 -0.34 -6.53 -9.26
CA CYS A 31 -0.92 -6.67 -10.59
C CYS A 31 -1.28 -8.13 -10.93
N ASP A 32 -0.43 -9.09 -10.52
CA ASP A 32 -0.71 -10.52 -10.71
C ASP A 32 -1.93 -10.98 -9.88
N LEU A 33 -2.04 -10.51 -8.63
CA LEU A 33 -3.19 -10.77 -7.78
C LEU A 33 -4.49 -10.20 -8.37
N TYR A 34 -4.45 -8.96 -8.87
CA TYR A 34 -5.57 -8.34 -9.56
C TYR A 34 -5.98 -9.14 -10.80
N LYS A 35 -5.03 -9.45 -11.70
CA LYS A 35 -5.27 -10.20 -12.94
C LYS A 35 -5.79 -11.62 -12.70
N SER A 36 -5.41 -12.23 -11.59
CA SER A 36 -5.93 -13.55 -11.19
C SER A 36 -7.36 -13.49 -10.64
N GLY A 37 -7.93 -12.30 -10.42
CA GLY A 37 -9.22 -12.10 -9.80
C GLY A 37 -9.23 -12.29 -8.28
N ALA A 38 -8.06 -12.29 -7.63
CA ALA A 38 -7.95 -12.37 -6.17
C ALA A 38 -8.45 -11.08 -5.48
N ALA A 39 -8.36 -9.94 -6.17
CA ALA A 39 -8.91 -8.66 -5.72
C ALA A 39 -9.55 -7.90 -6.90
N ARG A 40 -10.45 -6.94 -6.60
CA ARG A 40 -11.18 -6.16 -7.60
C ARG A 40 -10.49 -4.85 -7.97
N ALA A 41 -9.59 -4.36 -7.12
CA ALA A 41 -8.91 -3.08 -7.27
C ALA A 41 -7.50 -3.16 -6.68
N ILE A 42 -6.67 -2.16 -7.00
CA ILE A 42 -5.37 -1.92 -6.38
C ILE A 42 -5.41 -0.54 -5.71
N ILE A 43 -5.01 -0.43 -4.44
CA ILE A 43 -4.77 0.83 -3.76
C ILE A 43 -3.26 0.98 -3.62
N VAL A 44 -2.69 2.01 -4.25
CA VAL A 44 -1.28 2.37 -4.12
C VAL A 44 -1.16 3.51 -3.11
N SER A 45 -0.45 3.28 -2.00
CA SER A 45 -0.31 4.24 -0.91
C SER A 45 1.15 4.60 -0.70
N GLY A 46 1.51 5.85 -0.97
CA GLY A 46 2.88 6.36 -0.93
C GLY A 46 2.99 7.73 -0.27
N ASP A 47 4.23 8.13 0.03
CA ASP A 47 4.55 9.41 0.65
C ASP A 47 4.76 10.50 -0.41
N ASN A 48 4.00 11.59 -0.32
CA ASN A 48 4.05 12.74 -1.22
C ASN A 48 4.88 13.91 -0.68
N ARG A 49 5.75 13.70 0.33
CA ARG A 49 6.49 14.79 0.99
C ARG A 49 7.61 15.40 0.16
N THR A 50 8.02 14.79 -0.93
CA THR A 50 9.06 15.34 -1.81
C THR A 50 8.45 15.93 -3.06
N SER A 51 8.64 17.25 -3.26
CA SER A 51 8.05 18.07 -4.32
C SER A 51 8.49 17.72 -5.76
N HIS A 52 9.38 16.76 -5.96
CA HIS A 52 9.94 16.44 -7.26
C HIS A 52 9.44 15.13 -7.89
N TYR A 53 8.93 14.17 -7.08
CA TYR A 53 8.34 12.92 -7.58
C TYR A 53 7.22 12.47 -6.65
N ASN A 54 6.04 12.32 -7.22
CA ASN A 54 4.91 11.72 -6.54
C ASN A 54 5.04 10.19 -6.64
N GLU A 55 5.47 9.55 -5.55
CA GLU A 55 5.67 8.09 -5.51
C GLU A 55 4.39 7.36 -5.89
N SER A 56 3.25 7.78 -5.39
CA SER A 56 1.97 7.12 -5.64
C SER A 56 1.51 7.23 -7.10
N ASP A 57 1.80 8.34 -7.79
CA ASP A 57 1.51 8.47 -9.23
C ASP A 57 2.43 7.55 -10.06
N ALA A 58 3.70 7.44 -9.70
CA ALA A 58 4.63 6.51 -10.35
C ALA A 58 4.18 5.05 -10.16
N MET A 59 3.66 4.71 -8.96
CA MET A 59 3.10 3.38 -8.69
C MET A 59 1.88 3.09 -9.58
N LYS A 60 0.95 4.05 -9.73
CA LYS A 60 -0.20 3.92 -10.62
C LYS A 60 0.24 3.73 -12.07
N ALA A 61 1.13 4.61 -12.56
CA ALA A 61 1.64 4.50 -13.93
C ALA A 61 2.26 3.13 -14.21
N TYR A 62 3.04 2.60 -13.28
CA TYR A 62 3.64 1.27 -13.41
C TYR A 62 2.61 0.14 -13.44
N CYS A 63 1.56 0.20 -12.62
CA CYS A 63 0.46 -0.78 -12.69
C CYS A 63 -0.25 -0.74 -14.06
N VAL A 64 -0.47 0.47 -14.61
CA VAL A 64 -1.08 0.64 -15.93
C VAL A 64 -0.19 0.09 -17.04
N GLU A 65 1.13 0.31 -16.98
CA GLU A 65 2.09 -0.29 -17.91
C GLU A 65 2.06 -1.82 -17.85
N LEU A 66 1.85 -2.38 -16.66
CA LEU A 66 1.66 -3.83 -16.48
C LEU A 66 0.27 -4.30 -16.93
N GLY A 67 -0.60 -3.45 -17.46
CA GLY A 67 -1.88 -3.81 -18.07
C GLY A 67 -3.06 -3.90 -17.09
N VAL A 68 -2.98 -3.21 -15.94
CA VAL A 68 -4.14 -2.98 -15.07
C VAL A 68 -4.89 -1.74 -15.58
N PRO A 69 -6.23 -1.76 -15.74
CA PRO A 69 -7.00 -0.58 -16.11
C PRO A 69 -6.77 0.57 -15.08
N SER A 70 -6.60 1.80 -15.59
CA SER A 70 -6.34 2.97 -14.75
C SER A 70 -7.47 3.21 -13.73
N GLU A 71 -8.70 2.98 -14.14
CA GLU A 71 -9.90 3.09 -13.31
C GLU A 71 -9.92 2.14 -12.10
N ASP A 72 -9.16 1.05 -12.14
CA ASP A 72 -9.07 0.05 -11.06
C ASP A 72 -7.84 0.25 -10.15
N VAL A 73 -7.03 1.30 -10.42
CA VAL A 73 -5.88 1.68 -9.58
C VAL A 73 -6.17 2.99 -8.86
N TYR A 74 -6.37 2.92 -7.56
CA TYR A 74 -6.66 4.03 -6.67
C TYR A 74 -5.40 4.56 -6.01
N VAL A 75 -5.24 5.88 -6.01
CA VAL A 75 -4.04 6.55 -5.47
C VAL A 75 -4.33 7.12 -4.09
N ASP A 76 -3.53 6.71 -3.11
CA ASP A 76 -3.52 7.29 -1.78
C ASP A 76 -2.29 8.17 -1.60
N HIS A 77 -2.49 9.48 -1.67
CA HIS A 77 -1.44 10.49 -1.54
C HIS A 77 -1.06 10.84 -0.09
N ALA A 78 -1.75 10.29 0.90
CA ALA A 78 -1.61 10.71 2.29
C ALA A 78 -1.25 9.56 3.26
N GLY A 79 -0.84 8.42 2.74
CA GLY A 79 -0.39 7.28 3.52
C GLY A 79 1.06 7.41 4.00
N ASN A 80 1.31 8.33 4.94
CA ASN A 80 2.67 8.63 5.42
C ASN A 80 3.25 7.57 6.38
N THR A 81 2.41 6.75 6.97
CA THR A 81 2.79 5.61 7.83
C THR A 81 1.97 4.39 7.45
N THR A 82 2.44 3.21 7.86
CA THR A 82 1.68 1.97 7.59
C THR A 82 0.30 1.99 8.24
N TYR A 83 0.20 2.52 9.46
CA TYR A 83 -1.09 2.65 10.13
C TYR A 83 -2.03 3.59 9.36
N GLU A 84 -1.54 4.76 8.94
CA GLU A 84 -2.32 5.72 8.13
C GLU A 84 -2.80 5.09 6.82
N SER A 85 -1.93 4.38 6.09
CA SER A 85 -2.31 3.68 4.86
C SER A 85 -3.44 2.66 5.10
N MET A 86 -3.36 1.86 6.17
CA MET A 86 -4.41 0.90 6.52
C MET A 86 -5.70 1.62 6.97
N TRP A 87 -5.57 2.70 7.75
CA TRP A 87 -6.70 3.50 8.17
C TRP A 87 -7.44 4.10 6.96
N ARG A 88 -6.70 4.62 5.99
CA ARG A 88 -7.26 5.21 4.77
C ARG A 88 -7.87 4.15 3.86
N ALA A 89 -7.25 2.98 3.72
CA ALA A 89 -7.84 1.85 3.01
C ALA A 89 -9.24 1.51 3.57
N ARG A 90 -9.38 1.53 4.90
CA ARG A 90 -10.65 1.25 5.58
C ARG A 90 -11.66 2.38 5.48
N HIS A 91 -11.27 3.62 5.81
CA HIS A 91 -12.20 4.72 6.06
C HIS A 91 -12.36 5.67 4.88
N VAL A 92 -11.36 5.80 4.01
CA VAL A 92 -11.42 6.63 2.81
C VAL A 92 -11.90 5.79 1.62
N PHE A 93 -11.28 4.64 1.39
CA PHE A 93 -11.59 3.77 0.24
C PHE A 93 -12.68 2.72 0.55
N GLY A 94 -13.09 2.57 1.80
CA GLY A 94 -14.19 1.67 2.18
C GLY A 94 -13.87 0.18 2.03
N ALA A 95 -12.59 -0.21 2.03
CA ALA A 95 -12.19 -1.60 1.89
C ALA A 95 -12.37 -2.37 3.20
N ASP A 96 -13.12 -3.46 3.17
CA ASP A 96 -13.35 -4.38 4.30
C ASP A 96 -12.43 -5.59 4.25
N ARG A 97 -12.08 -6.02 3.04
CA ARG A 97 -11.27 -7.22 2.76
C ARG A 97 -10.11 -6.83 1.88
N ILE A 98 -8.91 -6.96 2.40
CA ILE A 98 -7.71 -6.52 1.69
C ILE A 98 -6.65 -7.62 1.61
N ILE A 99 -5.85 -7.55 0.56
CA ILE A 99 -4.58 -8.26 0.46
C ILE A 99 -3.47 -7.21 0.57
N VAL A 100 -2.55 -7.38 1.51
CA VAL A 100 -1.37 -6.51 1.62
C VAL A 100 -0.22 -7.14 0.85
N ALA A 101 0.31 -6.44 -0.14
CA ALA A 101 1.47 -6.83 -0.93
C ALA A 101 2.70 -6.01 -0.48
N THR A 102 3.63 -6.66 0.22
CA THR A 102 4.86 -6.02 0.71
C THR A 102 5.92 -7.06 1.07
N GLN A 103 7.16 -6.64 1.40
CA GLN A 103 8.20 -7.57 1.82
C GLN A 103 7.87 -8.24 3.16
N ALA A 104 8.35 -9.46 3.35
CA ALA A 104 8.07 -10.29 4.52
C ALA A 104 8.36 -9.58 5.86
N TYR A 105 9.44 -8.81 5.96
CA TYR A 105 9.79 -8.07 7.18
C TYR A 105 8.77 -7.00 7.56
N HIS A 106 8.03 -6.45 6.59
CA HIS A 106 7.03 -5.39 6.75
C HIS A 106 5.61 -5.93 6.92
N LEU A 107 5.36 -7.14 6.42
CA LEU A 107 4.03 -7.73 6.27
C LEU A 107 3.28 -7.83 7.61
N TYR A 108 3.96 -8.30 8.66
CA TYR A 108 3.36 -8.44 9.98
C TYR A 108 2.80 -7.13 10.52
N ARG A 109 3.53 -6.02 10.38
CA ARG A 109 3.11 -4.70 10.84
C ARG A 109 1.87 -4.20 10.11
N ALA A 110 1.83 -4.36 8.79
CA ALA A 110 0.72 -3.93 7.97
C ALA A 110 -0.55 -4.75 8.26
N MET A 111 -0.41 -6.07 8.36
CA MET A 111 -1.53 -6.95 8.70
C MET A 111 -2.08 -6.68 10.10
N PHE A 112 -1.21 -6.47 11.09
CA PHE A 112 -1.63 -6.14 12.45
C PHE A 112 -2.42 -4.82 12.49
N ALA A 113 -1.96 -3.78 11.79
CA ALA A 113 -2.67 -2.51 11.71
C ALA A 113 -4.06 -2.67 11.05
N ALA A 114 -4.15 -3.43 9.98
CA ALA A 114 -5.40 -3.72 9.28
C ALA A 114 -6.39 -4.49 10.16
N ASP A 115 -5.92 -5.53 10.86
CA ASP A 115 -6.74 -6.34 11.79
C ASP A 115 -7.29 -5.50 12.95
N CYS A 116 -6.46 -4.65 13.57
CA CYS A 116 -6.90 -3.71 14.61
C CYS A 116 -7.99 -2.73 14.14
N LEU A 117 -8.02 -2.42 12.84
CA LEU A 117 -9.04 -1.58 12.20
C LEU A 117 -10.29 -2.37 11.78
N GLY A 118 -10.32 -3.68 12.04
CA GLY A 118 -11.47 -4.56 11.79
C GLY A 118 -11.59 -5.03 10.35
N MET A 119 -10.52 -4.96 9.56
CA MET A 119 -10.50 -5.50 8.20
C MET A 119 -10.18 -6.99 8.19
N GLN A 120 -10.71 -7.72 7.23
CA GLN A 120 -10.21 -9.04 6.89
C GLN A 120 -8.97 -8.88 6.02
N VAL A 121 -7.83 -9.36 6.50
CA VAL A 121 -6.54 -9.12 5.86
C VAL A 121 -5.79 -10.41 5.55
N TRP A 122 -5.25 -10.48 4.35
CA TRP A 122 -4.29 -11.48 3.91
C TRP A 122 -2.99 -10.81 3.54
N GLY A 123 -1.87 -11.49 3.72
CA GLY A 123 -0.56 -10.96 3.39
C GLY A 123 0.12 -11.80 2.31
N VAL A 124 0.70 -11.12 1.31
CA VAL A 124 1.50 -11.78 0.28
C VAL A 124 2.91 -11.17 0.28
N PRO A 125 3.94 -11.99 0.56
CA PRO A 125 5.32 -11.53 0.54
C PRO A 125 5.79 -11.30 -0.89
N CYS A 126 6.48 -10.17 -1.13
CA CYS A 126 6.93 -9.74 -2.44
C CYS A 126 8.45 -9.84 -2.61
N ASP A 127 9.13 -10.62 -1.79
CA ASP A 127 10.58 -10.77 -1.82
C ASP A 127 11.00 -11.65 -3.01
N LYS A 128 11.41 -11.06 -4.13
CA LYS A 128 11.91 -11.78 -5.31
C LYS A 128 13.44 -11.93 -5.32
N GLY A 129 14.15 -11.19 -4.47
CA GLY A 129 15.62 -11.21 -4.41
C GLY A 129 16.19 -10.71 -3.09
N ALA A 130 17.51 -10.65 -3.01
CA ALA A 130 18.21 -9.99 -1.93
C ALA A 130 18.40 -8.51 -2.30
N TYR A 131 17.89 -7.61 -1.46
CA TYR A 131 18.02 -6.17 -1.68
C TYR A 131 19.22 -5.61 -0.92
N ASP A 132 19.90 -4.64 -1.51
CA ASP A 132 20.93 -3.89 -0.83
C ASP A 132 20.36 -3.18 0.42
N ASN A 133 21.12 -3.18 1.53
CA ASN A 133 20.72 -2.57 2.81
C ASN A 133 19.55 -3.24 3.59
N GLN A 134 19.21 -4.49 3.32
CA GLN A 134 18.13 -5.22 4.03
C GLN A 134 18.29 -5.17 5.57
N ARG A 135 19.53 -5.14 6.10
CA ARG A 135 19.77 -5.00 7.56
C ARG A 135 19.37 -3.64 8.10
N ALA A 136 19.61 -2.56 7.37
CA ALA A 136 19.20 -1.20 7.78
C ALA A 136 17.68 -1.06 7.78
N TYR A 137 16.99 -1.65 6.81
CA TYR A 137 15.53 -1.73 6.78
C TYR A 137 14.97 -2.48 8.00
N SER A 138 15.59 -3.60 8.39
CA SER A 138 15.17 -4.39 9.54
C SER A 138 15.27 -3.62 10.87
N ILE A 139 16.32 -2.82 11.08
CA ILE A 139 16.49 -2.01 12.30
C ILE A 139 15.44 -0.89 12.34
N ARG A 140 15.24 -0.17 11.23
CA ARG A 140 14.21 0.88 11.11
C ARG A 140 12.82 0.31 11.35
N GLU A 141 12.58 -0.91 10.92
CA GLU A 141 11.33 -1.63 11.09
C GLU A 141 11.01 -1.89 12.58
N VAL A 142 11.99 -2.21 13.42
CA VAL A 142 11.77 -2.41 14.87
C VAL A 142 11.21 -1.14 15.53
N LEU A 143 11.73 0.04 15.20
CA LEU A 143 11.24 1.31 15.74
C LEU A 143 9.86 1.68 15.15
N ALA A 144 9.67 1.48 13.86
CA ALA A 144 8.39 1.73 13.20
C ALA A 144 7.28 0.82 13.73
N ARG A 145 7.58 -0.45 14.01
CA ARG A 145 6.63 -1.40 14.63
C ARG A 145 6.09 -0.89 15.95
N THR A 146 6.95 -0.33 16.81
CA THR A 146 6.53 0.18 18.11
C THR A 146 5.55 1.33 17.96
N LYS A 147 5.84 2.30 17.09
CA LYS A 147 4.94 3.43 16.82
C LYS A 147 3.59 2.98 16.27
N ASP A 148 3.61 2.21 15.19
CA ASP A 148 2.39 1.76 14.52
C ASP A 148 1.58 0.79 15.38
N PHE A 149 2.24 -0.02 16.23
CA PHE A 149 1.58 -0.90 17.20
C PHE A 149 0.69 -0.11 18.16
N TYR A 150 1.23 0.94 18.79
CA TYR A 150 0.43 1.77 19.69
C TYR A 150 -0.62 2.58 18.96
N ALA A 151 -0.33 3.09 17.76
CA ALA A 151 -1.32 3.81 16.96
C ALA A 151 -2.50 2.90 16.58
N ALA A 152 -2.23 1.67 16.17
CA ALA A 152 -3.26 0.70 15.81
C ALA A 152 -4.05 0.22 17.03
N LEU A 153 -3.36 -0.12 18.13
CA LEU A 153 -4.00 -0.60 19.36
C LEU A 153 -4.94 0.45 19.98
N LEU A 154 -4.52 1.72 19.98
CA LEU A 154 -5.29 2.84 20.52
C LEU A 154 -6.26 3.46 19.50
N ARG A 155 -6.24 2.97 18.26
CA ARG A 155 -7.03 3.49 17.13
C ARG A 155 -6.93 5.03 17.05
N LEU A 156 -5.68 5.52 17.06
CA LEU A 156 -5.44 6.95 17.04
C LEU A 156 -6.08 7.60 15.80
N PRO A 157 -6.65 8.80 15.94
CA PRO A 157 -7.19 9.52 14.79
C PRO A 157 -6.06 9.86 13.81
N VAL A 158 -6.40 9.84 12.52
CA VAL A 158 -5.50 10.21 11.43
C VAL A 158 -5.84 11.62 10.98
N ASP A 159 -4.88 12.55 11.09
CA ASP A 159 -5.09 13.97 10.75
C ASP A 159 -5.32 14.22 9.25
N THR A 160 -5.00 13.24 8.42
CA THR A 160 -5.09 13.30 6.95
C THR A 160 -6.33 12.59 6.40
N ALA A 161 -7.45 12.65 7.11
CA ALA A 161 -8.71 12.15 6.60
C ALA A 161 -9.14 12.98 5.37
N GLY A 162 -9.14 12.37 4.18
CA GLY A 162 -9.65 12.96 2.95
C GLY A 162 -11.14 12.67 2.75
N GLU A 163 -11.71 13.18 1.66
CA GLU A 163 -13.04 12.76 1.22
C GLU A 163 -13.07 11.25 0.96
N ALA A 164 -14.19 10.61 1.29
CA ALA A 164 -14.37 9.19 1.03
C ALA A 164 -14.42 8.95 -0.49
N VAL A 165 -13.66 7.98 -0.95
CA VAL A 165 -13.63 7.53 -2.35
C VAL A 165 -14.14 6.09 -2.39
N SER A 166 -15.23 5.87 -3.13
CA SER A 166 -15.77 4.52 -3.26
C SER A 166 -14.94 3.68 -4.23
N LEU A 167 -14.59 2.45 -3.85
CA LEU A 167 -13.99 1.46 -4.78
C LEU A 167 -14.97 1.02 -5.90
N ASN A 168 -16.18 1.58 -5.97
CA ASN A 168 -17.11 1.41 -7.09
C ASN A 168 -17.06 2.61 -8.06
N ASP A 169 -16.36 3.67 -7.73
CA ASP A 169 -16.09 4.80 -8.60
C ASP A 169 -14.78 4.54 -9.39
N SER A 170 -14.44 5.41 -10.32
CA SER A 170 -13.18 5.28 -11.05
C SER A 170 -11.98 5.69 -10.19
N GLY A 171 -10.91 4.89 -10.18
CA GLY A 171 -9.63 5.26 -9.60
C GLY A 171 -8.96 6.48 -10.26
N ASP A 172 -9.44 6.92 -11.42
CA ASP A 172 -8.98 8.15 -12.07
C ASP A 172 -9.49 9.44 -11.38
N LEU A 173 -10.35 9.30 -10.37
CA LEU A 173 -10.81 10.40 -9.52
C LEU A 173 -9.92 10.64 -8.29
N THR A 174 -8.84 9.82 -8.13
CA THR A 174 -7.92 9.86 -6.97
C THR A 174 -6.56 10.43 -7.30
#